data_42e547afd8d3e29a063ea42487403fef
#
_entry.id   42e547afd8d3e29a063ea42487403fef
#
_cell.length_a   1.000
_cell.length_b   1.000
_cell.length_c   1.000
_cell.angle_alpha   90.00
_cell.angle_beta   90.00
_cell.angle_gamma   90.00
#
_symmetry.space_group_name_H-M   'P 1'
#
loop_
_entity.id
_entity.type
_entity.pdbx_description
1 polymer ?
#
loop_
_entity_poly.entity_id
_entity_poly.type
_entity_poly.pdbx_seq_one_letter_code
_entity_poly.pdbx_strand_id
1 'polypeptide(L)'
;MHPLEKFEYCPRCGSKHFVVNNEKSKLCENCGFVYYANPCSATAAFIINEKNELLVVKRAKEPAKGTLDLPGGFCDMYETAEEGIRREIKEETDIDVKDIEYLFSIPNIYRYSGIDIHTLDMFYLCRVKGDVEIHAADDASECFWLPISEIHSEQFGLRSIRQAIYQADFLKNLK
;
A
#
# COMPACT_ATOMS: atom_id res chain seq x y z
N MET A 1 -15.26 8.91 13.63
CA MET A 1 -16.26 8.14 12.85
C MET A 1 -15.98 6.66 13.07
N HIS A 2 -16.99 5.82 13.31
CA HIS A 2 -16.77 4.38 13.52
C HIS A 2 -16.40 3.71 12.17
N PRO A 3 -15.40 2.83 12.09
CA PRO A 3 -14.93 2.26 10.81
C PRO A 3 -16.03 1.48 10.07
N LEU A 4 -17.01 0.94 10.79
CA LEU A 4 -18.14 0.21 10.21
C LEU A 4 -19.43 1.04 10.17
N GLU A 5 -19.37 2.36 10.24
CA GLU A 5 -20.57 3.22 10.29
C GLU A 5 -21.49 3.02 9.07
N LYS A 6 -20.91 2.85 7.90
CA LYS A 6 -21.63 2.63 6.64
C LYS A 6 -22.24 1.23 6.49
N PHE A 7 -21.87 0.30 7.37
CA PHE A 7 -22.37 -1.07 7.35
C PHE A 7 -23.65 -1.16 8.21
N GLU A 8 -24.79 -0.89 7.59
CA GLU A 8 -26.09 -0.82 8.29
C GLU A 8 -26.67 -2.20 8.57
N TYR A 9 -26.32 -3.21 7.79
CA TYR A 9 -26.88 -4.55 7.85
C TYR A 9 -25.86 -5.57 8.31
N CYS A 10 -26.32 -6.54 9.11
CA CYS A 10 -25.50 -7.68 9.51
C CYS A 10 -25.11 -8.52 8.27
N PRO A 11 -23.80 -8.74 7.99
CA PRO A 11 -23.38 -9.50 6.80
C PRO A 11 -23.73 -11.00 6.89
N ARG A 12 -24.06 -11.50 8.08
CA ARG A 12 -24.45 -12.91 8.27
C ARG A 12 -25.92 -13.17 8.05
N CYS A 13 -26.82 -12.30 8.54
CA CYS A 13 -28.28 -12.56 8.54
C CYS A 13 -29.11 -11.44 7.93
N GLY A 14 -28.51 -10.34 7.46
CA GLY A 14 -29.23 -9.22 6.87
C GLY A 14 -30.02 -8.32 7.84
N SER A 15 -29.93 -8.56 9.16
CA SER A 15 -30.67 -7.77 10.15
C SER A 15 -30.16 -6.34 10.22
N LYS A 16 -31.07 -5.37 10.40
CA LYS A 16 -30.74 -3.97 10.71
C LYS A 16 -30.30 -3.74 12.17
N HIS A 17 -30.56 -4.72 13.05
CA HIS A 17 -30.08 -4.64 14.43
C HIS A 17 -28.59 -5.00 14.53
N PHE A 18 -27.78 -4.24 13.76
CA PHE A 18 -26.32 -4.37 13.70
C PHE A 18 -25.70 -3.13 14.34
N VAL A 19 -25.54 -3.18 15.66
CA VAL A 19 -25.19 -2.04 16.51
C VAL A 19 -23.70 -1.97 16.80
N VAL A 20 -23.21 -0.78 17.15
CA VAL A 20 -21.82 -0.59 17.60
C VAL A 20 -21.60 -1.39 18.90
N ASN A 21 -20.56 -2.21 18.92
CA ASN A 21 -20.14 -3.01 20.07
C ASN A 21 -18.95 -2.37 20.80
N ASN A 22 -17.94 -1.93 20.04
CA ASN A 22 -16.80 -1.15 20.55
C ASN A 22 -16.22 -0.31 19.40
N GLU A 23 -15.06 0.32 19.60
CA GLU A 23 -14.42 1.26 18.65
C GLU A 23 -14.11 0.66 17.27
N LYS A 24 -14.07 -0.66 17.13
CA LYS A 24 -13.73 -1.37 15.89
C LYS A 24 -14.67 -2.52 15.53
N SER A 25 -15.77 -2.71 16.26
CA SER A 25 -16.68 -3.82 15.97
C SER A 25 -18.15 -3.45 16.08
N LYS A 26 -18.98 -4.20 15.34
CA LYS A 26 -20.45 -4.19 15.49
C LYS A 26 -20.95 -5.58 15.85
N LEU A 27 -21.99 -5.63 16.69
CA LEU A 27 -22.70 -6.82 17.11
C LEU A 27 -24.08 -6.86 16.47
N CYS A 28 -24.46 -8.00 15.95
CA CYS A 28 -25.84 -8.25 15.53
C CYS A 28 -26.67 -8.78 16.70
N GLU A 29 -27.63 -7.99 17.20
CA GLU A 29 -28.53 -8.39 18.29
C GLU A 29 -29.49 -9.52 17.89
N ASN A 30 -29.70 -9.73 16.58
CA ASN A 30 -30.59 -10.80 16.07
C ASN A 30 -29.92 -12.17 16.04
N CYS A 31 -28.66 -12.27 15.59
CA CYS A 31 -27.97 -13.56 15.42
C CYS A 31 -26.68 -13.74 16.22
N GLY A 32 -26.31 -12.76 17.04
CA GLY A 32 -25.12 -12.79 17.89
C GLY A 32 -23.78 -12.63 17.12
N PHE A 33 -23.81 -12.38 15.81
CA PHE A 33 -22.59 -12.22 15.01
C PHE A 33 -21.87 -10.92 15.36
N VAL A 34 -20.57 -11.02 15.64
CA VAL A 34 -19.70 -9.85 15.84
C VAL A 34 -18.76 -9.72 14.66
N TYR A 35 -18.72 -8.53 14.07
CA TYR A 35 -17.81 -8.19 12.97
C TYR A 35 -16.80 -7.16 13.44
N TYR A 36 -15.51 -7.44 13.21
CA TYR A 36 -14.40 -6.55 13.53
C TYR A 36 -13.84 -5.91 12.26
N ALA A 37 -13.66 -4.59 12.28
CA ALA A 37 -12.85 -3.88 11.29
C ALA A 37 -11.37 -4.07 11.65
N ASN A 38 -10.67 -4.88 10.89
CA ASN A 38 -9.22 -5.05 11.00
C ASN A 38 -8.55 -4.25 9.87
N PRO A 39 -7.33 -3.74 10.07
CA PRO A 39 -6.57 -3.14 8.99
C PRO A 39 -6.32 -4.17 7.88
N CYS A 40 -6.49 -3.74 6.63
CA CYS A 40 -6.05 -4.51 5.48
C CYS A 40 -4.52 -4.44 5.37
N SER A 41 -3.88 -5.53 4.97
CA SER A 41 -2.45 -5.55 4.67
C SER A 41 -2.19 -4.95 3.29
N ALA A 42 -1.18 -4.08 3.22
CA ALA A 42 -0.69 -3.50 1.97
C ALA A 42 0.84 -3.48 1.99
N THR A 43 1.45 -3.51 0.84
CA THR A 43 2.91 -3.49 0.67
C THR A 43 3.35 -2.39 -0.26
N ALA A 44 4.57 -1.87 -0.07
CA ALA A 44 5.22 -0.94 -0.98
C ALA A 44 6.74 -1.17 -0.97
N ALA A 45 7.41 -0.95 -2.10
CA ALA A 45 8.83 -1.23 -2.25
C ALA A 45 9.65 -0.01 -2.65
N PHE A 46 10.75 0.21 -1.92
CA PHE A 46 11.88 1.01 -2.38
C PHE A 46 12.75 0.14 -3.30
N ILE A 47 12.61 0.27 -4.61
CA ILE A 47 13.41 -0.46 -5.59
C ILE A 47 14.54 0.44 -6.06
N ILE A 48 15.79 0.03 -5.81
CA ILE A 48 16.97 0.84 -6.07
C ILE A 48 17.90 0.11 -7.05
N ASN A 49 18.36 0.84 -8.07
CA ASN A 49 19.33 0.36 -9.03
C ASN A 49 20.79 0.70 -8.64
N GLU A 50 21.76 0.20 -9.42
CA GLU A 50 23.20 0.44 -9.21
C GLU A 50 23.64 1.91 -9.42
N LYS A 51 22.77 2.74 -10.01
CA LYS A 51 23.01 4.18 -10.22
C LYS A 51 22.49 5.04 -9.05
N ASN A 52 22.01 4.42 -7.96
CA ASN A 52 21.32 5.09 -6.84
C ASN A 52 20.08 5.88 -7.27
N GLU A 53 19.29 5.29 -8.14
CA GLU A 53 17.99 5.79 -8.55
C GLU A 53 16.90 4.92 -7.93
N LEU A 54 15.81 5.54 -7.49
CA LEU A 54 14.62 4.90 -6.98
C LEU A 54 13.61 4.74 -8.13
N LEU A 55 13.05 3.54 -8.27
CA LEU A 55 11.92 3.32 -9.16
C LEU A 55 10.67 3.93 -8.54
N VAL A 56 10.02 4.80 -9.29
CA VAL A 56 8.75 5.41 -8.92
C VAL A 56 7.71 5.13 -10.00
N VAL A 57 6.47 5.04 -9.56
CA VAL A 57 5.31 4.95 -10.43
C VAL A 57 4.47 6.21 -10.33
N LYS A 58 3.76 6.57 -11.41
CA LYS A 58 2.80 7.65 -11.40
C LYS A 58 1.40 7.09 -11.36
N ARG A 59 0.63 7.49 -10.37
CA ARG A 59 -0.71 6.97 -10.14
C ARG A 59 -1.66 7.30 -11.29
N ALA A 60 -2.29 6.28 -11.86
CA ALA A 60 -3.31 6.42 -12.91
C ALA A 60 -4.70 6.72 -12.34
N LYS A 61 -4.97 6.29 -11.09
CA LYS A 61 -6.30 6.32 -10.46
C LYS A 61 -6.32 7.14 -9.16
N GLU A 62 -7.53 7.53 -8.75
CA GLU A 62 -7.76 8.09 -7.40
C GLU A 62 -7.62 7.00 -6.32
N PRO A 63 -7.24 7.36 -5.09
CA PRO A 63 -6.87 8.69 -4.61
C PRO A 63 -5.48 9.13 -5.10
N ALA A 64 -5.25 10.43 -5.11
CA ALA A 64 -3.96 11.06 -5.46
C ALA A 64 -3.48 10.81 -6.91
N LYS A 65 -4.40 10.70 -7.86
CA LYS A 65 -4.09 10.55 -9.29
C LYS A 65 -3.07 11.61 -9.77
N GLY A 66 -2.09 11.14 -10.56
CA GLY A 66 -1.06 11.99 -11.15
C GLY A 66 0.12 12.31 -10.23
N THR A 67 0.09 11.90 -8.96
CA THR A 67 1.24 12.01 -8.05
C THR A 67 2.14 10.78 -8.16
N LEU A 68 3.36 10.88 -7.62
CA LEU A 68 4.26 9.74 -7.50
C LEU A 68 3.81 8.78 -6.42
N ASP A 69 4.17 7.52 -6.59
CA ASP A 69 3.99 6.44 -5.65
C ASP A 69 5.17 5.48 -5.71
N LEU A 70 5.24 4.56 -4.75
CA LEU A 70 6.12 3.41 -4.80
C LEU A 70 5.35 2.21 -5.37
N PRO A 71 6.01 1.31 -6.12
CA PRO A 71 5.39 0.06 -6.53
C PRO A 71 4.86 -0.72 -5.33
N GLY A 72 3.63 -1.25 -5.44
CA GLY A 72 2.97 -2.00 -4.38
C GLY A 72 1.47 -1.86 -4.36
N GLY A 73 0.83 -2.66 -3.50
CA GLY A 73 -0.63 -2.70 -3.39
C GLY A 73 -1.13 -3.53 -2.22
N PHE A 74 -2.39 -3.93 -2.27
CA PHE A 74 -2.99 -4.79 -1.25
C PHE A 74 -2.47 -6.22 -1.37
N CYS A 75 -2.21 -6.85 -0.23
CA CYS A 75 -1.95 -8.28 -0.22
C CYS A 75 -3.22 -9.06 -0.54
N ASP A 76 -3.09 -10.10 -1.36
CA ASP A 76 -4.16 -11.03 -1.64
C ASP A 76 -4.37 -12.03 -0.51
N MET A 77 -5.54 -12.72 -0.53
CA MET A 77 -5.79 -13.81 0.41
C MET A 77 -4.84 -14.98 0.13
N TYR A 78 -4.26 -15.54 1.19
CA TYR A 78 -3.37 -16.70 1.17
C TYR A 78 -1.97 -16.46 0.63
N GLU A 79 -1.55 -15.21 0.45
CA GLU A 79 -0.16 -14.85 0.21
C GLU A 79 0.51 -14.23 1.45
N THR A 80 1.80 -14.39 1.58
CA THR A 80 2.61 -13.63 2.53
C THR A 80 2.83 -12.21 2.02
N ALA A 81 3.21 -11.29 2.91
CA ALA A 81 3.53 -9.92 2.49
C ALA A 81 4.71 -9.89 1.49
N GLU A 82 5.65 -10.82 1.62
CA GLU A 82 6.79 -11.00 0.72
C GLU A 82 6.37 -11.52 -0.67
N GLU A 83 5.37 -12.38 -0.74
CA GLU A 83 4.77 -12.83 -2.00
C GLU A 83 3.99 -11.70 -2.65
N GLY A 84 3.16 -10.98 -1.86
CA GLY A 84 2.38 -9.85 -2.31
C GLY A 84 3.22 -8.75 -2.93
N ILE A 85 4.30 -8.32 -2.25
CA ILE A 85 5.15 -7.26 -2.81
C ILE A 85 5.87 -7.70 -4.10
N ARG A 86 6.26 -8.99 -4.23
CA ARG A 86 6.86 -9.49 -5.47
C ARG A 86 5.87 -9.50 -6.62
N ARG A 87 4.63 -9.93 -6.36
CA ARG A 87 3.54 -9.92 -7.34
C ARG A 87 3.24 -8.51 -7.82
N GLU A 88 3.04 -7.56 -6.90
CA GLU A 88 2.75 -6.16 -7.22
C GLU A 88 3.88 -5.52 -8.05
N ILE A 89 5.15 -5.71 -7.65
CA ILE A 89 6.29 -5.20 -8.43
C ILE A 89 6.27 -5.77 -9.85
N LYS A 90 6.00 -7.08 -9.99
CA LYS A 90 5.95 -7.73 -11.30
C LYS A 90 4.80 -7.20 -12.15
N GLU A 91 3.62 -7.04 -11.56
CA GLU A 91 2.41 -6.57 -12.25
C GLU A 91 2.53 -5.11 -12.70
N GLU A 92 3.09 -4.23 -11.87
CA GLU A 92 3.18 -2.80 -12.17
C GLU A 92 4.40 -2.41 -13.01
N THR A 93 5.51 -3.17 -12.93
CA THR A 93 6.80 -2.75 -13.51
C THR A 93 7.48 -3.77 -14.40
N ASP A 94 6.95 -5.00 -14.46
CA ASP A 94 7.52 -6.20 -15.12
C ASP A 94 8.89 -6.65 -14.57
N ILE A 95 9.30 -6.15 -13.40
CA ILE A 95 10.57 -6.54 -12.76
C ILE A 95 10.37 -7.80 -11.89
N ASP A 96 11.31 -8.76 -12.01
CA ASP A 96 11.42 -9.89 -11.11
C ASP A 96 12.44 -9.59 -10.00
N VAL A 97 11.98 -9.28 -8.79
CA VAL A 97 12.86 -9.04 -7.64
C VAL A 97 13.13 -10.34 -6.88
N LYS A 98 14.42 -10.62 -6.61
CA LYS A 98 14.86 -11.80 -5.86
C LYS A 98 15.05 -11.51 -4.39
N ASP A 99 15.77 -10.45 -4.10
CA ASP A 99 16.12 -10.05 -2.73
C ASP A 99 15.20 -8.93 -2.29
N ILE A 100 14.47 -9.16 -1.21
CA ILE A 100 13.63 -8.17 -0.55
C ILE A 100 13.98 -8.14 0.93
N GLU A 101 14.04 -6.96 1.50
CA GLU A 101 14.30 -6.72 2.91
C GLU A 101 13.16 -5.93 3.51
N TYR A 102 12.51 -6.47 4.55
CA TYR A 102 11.50 -5.73 5.30
C TYR A 102 12.16 -4.58 6.08
N LEU A 103 11.60 -3.39 5.97
CA LEU A 103 12.13 -2.20 6.65
C LEU A 103 11.29 -1.82 7.89
N PHE A 104 10.04 -1.48 7.66
CA PHE A 104 9.10 -1.02 8.69
C PHE A 104 7.66 -1.06 8.16
N SER A 105 6.71 -0.77 9.04
CA SER A 105 5.31 -0.58 8.66
C SER A 105 4.75 0.74 9.18
N ILE A 106 3.76 1.27 8.47
CA ILE A 106 3.07 2.52 8.81
C ILE A 106 1.56 2.28 8.76
N PRO A 107 0.81 2.62 9.82
CA PRO A 107 -0.64 2.59 9.76
C PRO A 107 -1.17 3.73 8.88
N ASN A 108 -2.15 3.42 8.03
CA ASN A 108 -2.67 4.37 7.08
C ASN A 108 -4.21 4.31 7.00
N ILE A 109 -4.80 5.31 6.36
CA ILE A 109 -6.21 5.35 5.98
C ILE A 109 -6.25 5.60 4.48
N TYR A 110 -6.74 4.62 3.75
CA TYR A 110 -6.89 4.65 2.31
C TYR A 110 -8.36 4.89 1.95
N ARG A 111 -8.64 6.02 1.28
CA ARG A 111 -10.02 6.35 0.86
C ARG A 111 -10.36 5.60 -0.41
N TYR A 112 -11.28 4.65 -0.32
CA TYR A 112 -11.71 3.85 -1.45
C TYR A 112 -13.24 3.68 -1.48
N SER A 113 -13.86 3.89 -2.64
CA SER A 113 -15.32 3.77 -2.82
C SER A 113 -16.16 4.54 -1.77
N GLY A 114 -15.66 5.69 -1.32
CA GLY A 114 -16.35 6.52 -0.31
C GLY A 114 -16.24 6.02 1.13
N ILE A 115 -15.41 5.00 1.37
CA ILE A 115 -15.14 4.41 2.69
C ILE A 115 -13.67 4.64 3.06
N ASP A 116 -13.41 4.89 4.33
CA ASP A 116 -12.06 4.94 4.88
C ASP A 116 -11.63 3.54 5.27
N ILE A 117 -10.72 2.96 4.49
CA ILE A 117 -10.13 1.64 4.75
C ILE A 117 -8.86 1.85 5.55
N HIS A 118 -8.82 1.29 6.75
CA HIS A 118 -7.60 1.23 7.55
C HIS A 118 -6.66 0.20 6.94
N THR A 119 -5.40 0.58 6.71
CA THR A 119 -4.35 -0.33 6.21
C THR A 119 -3.15 -0.34 7.15
N LEU A 120 -2.39 -1.42 7.09
CA LEU A 120 -1.05 -1.53 7.61
C LEU A 120 -0.12 -1.68 6.41
N ASP A 121 0.52 -0.59 6.02
CA ASP A 121 1.39 -0.55 4.86
C ASP A 121 2.80 -1.00 5.29
N MET A 122 3.28 -2.10 4.71
CA MET A 122 4.58 -2.71 4.97
C MET A 122 5.56 -2.32 3.87
N PHE A 123 6.71 -1.77 4.26
CA PHE A 123 7.72 -1.24 3.35
C PHE A 123 8.90 -2.17 3.23
N TYR A 124 9.32 -2.39 2.00
CA TYR A 124 10.43 -3.28 1.64
C TYR A 124 11.51 -2.54 0.85
N LEU A 125 12.75 -2.95 1.00
CA LEU A 125 13.87 -2.55 0.16
C LEU A 125 14.18 -3.66 -0.83
N CYS A 126 14.25 -3.31 -2.11
CA CYS A 126 14.66 -4.20 -3.18
C CYS A 126 15.86 -3.58 -3.92
N ARG A 127 16.85 -4.42 -4.28
CA ARG A 127 17.98 -3.98 -5.09
C ARG A 127 17.96 -4.71 -6.42
N VAL A 128 18.08 -3.95 -7.50
CA VAL A 128 18.16 -4.50 -8.85
C VAL A 128 19.51 -4.18 -9.47
N LYS A 129 20.04 -5.11 -10.27
CA LYS A 129 21.35 -5.00 -10.92
C LYS A 129 21.20 -5.02 -12.42
N GLY A 130 22.14 -4.35 -13.08
CA GLY A 130 22.17 -4.23 -14.54
C GLY A 130 21.13 -3.25 -15.09
N ASP A 131 21.03 -3.18 -16.41
CA ASP A 131 20.00 -2.38 -17.08
C ASP A 131 18.69 -3.18 -17.07
N VAL A 132 17.79 -2.76 -16.19
CA VAL A 132 16.46 -3.38 -16.05
C VAL A 132 15.49 -2.59 -16.91
N GLU A 133 14.88 -3.27 -17.87
CA GLU A 133 13.79 -2.72 -18.67
C GLU A 133 12.54 -2.65 -17.79
N ILE A 134 11.87 -1.50 -17.80
CA ILE A 134 10.68 -1.24 -16.98
C ILE A 134 9.51 -0.89 -17.87
N HIS A 135 8.35 -1.45 -17.56
CA HIS A 135 7.12 -1.21 -18.30
C HIS A 135 6.01 -0.86 -17.31
N ALA A 136 5.45 0.34 -17.46
CA ALA A 136 4.27 0.71 -16.65
C ALA A 136 3.08 -0.13 -17.08
N ALA A 137 2.41 -0.76 -16.12
CA ALA A 137 1.22 -1.57 -16.34
C ALA A 137 0.24 -1.40 -15.18
N ASP A 138 -0.96 -1.96 -15.31
CA ASP A 138 -2.06 -1.94 -14.36
C ASP A 138 -2.43 -0.53 -13.85
N ASP A 139 -2.21 -0.21 -12.61
CA ASP A 139 -2.58 1.04 -11.95
C ASP A 139 -1.53 2.16 -12.11
N ALA A 140 -0.38 1.85 -12.71
CA ALA A 140 0.68 2.81 -13.03
C ALA A 140 0.49 3.40 -14.43
N SER A 141 0.38 4.74 -14.54
CA SER A 141 0.35 5.41 -15.86
C SER A 141 1.74 5.56 -16.47
N GLU A 142 2.75 5.65 -15.64
CA GLU A 142 4.16 5.77 -15.99
C GLU A 142 5.00 5.13 -14.89
N CYS A 143 6.13 4.50 -15.23
CA CYS A 143 7.16 4.13 -14.28
C CYS A 143 8.52 4.60 -14.78
N PHE A 144 9.37 5.09 -13.88
CA PHE A 144 10.68 5.63 -14.25
C PHE A 144 11.63 5.67 -13.06
N TRP A 145 12.92 5.72 -13.37
CA TRP A 145 13.98 5.89 -12.39
C TRP A 145 14.17 7.35 -12.05
N LEU A 146 14.21 7.68 -10.76
CA LEU A 146 14.45 9.03 -10.28
C LEU A 146 15.66 9.02 -9.33
N PRO A 147 16.69 9.87 -9.55
CA PRO A 147 17.82 9.97 -8.64
C PRO A 147 17.37 10.21 -7.21
N ILE A 148 17.92 9.47 -6.24
CA ILE A 148 17.54 9.59 -4.82
C ILE A 148 17.72 11.02 -4.31
N SER A 149 18.66 11.78 -4.86
CA SER A 149 18.87 13.20 -4.55
C SER A 149 17.73 14.12 -4.96
N GLU A 150 16.88 13.69 -5.90
CA GLU A 150 15.74 14.45 -6.42
C GLU A 150 14.40 13.99 -5.81
N ILE A 151 14.44 13.02 -4.89
CA ILE A 151 13.26 12.53 -4.18
C ILE A 151 12.88 13.49 -3.07
N HIS A 152 11.65 13.99 -3.14
CA HIS A 152 11.04 14.83 -2.12
C HIS A 152 9.68 14.26 -1.71
N SER A 153 9.40 14.20 -0.42
CA SER A 153 8.15 13.61 0.12
C SER A 153 6.88 14.24 -0.46
N GLU A 154 6.93 15.52 -0.83
CA GLU A 154 5.81 16.30 -1.38
C GLU A 154 5.37 15.83 -2.77
N GLN A 155 6.22 15.12 -3.51
CA GLN A 155 5.90 14.53 -4.82
C GLN A 155 4.91 13.36 -4.72
N PHE A 156 4.81 12.74 -3.53
CA PHE A 156 3.99 11.56 -3.26
C PHE A 156 2.63 11.94 -2.67
N GLY A 157 1.56 11.42 -3.25
CA GLY A 157 0.20 11.81 -2.87
C GLY A 157 -0.33 11.06 -1.65
N LEU A 158 0.03 9.79 -1.47
CA LEU A 158 -0.44 8.96 -0.35
C LEU A 158 0.31 9.30 0.95
N ARG A 159 -0.42 9.36 2.04
CA ARG A 159 0.11 9.76 3.35
C ARG A 159 1.23 8.84 3.85
N SER A 160 1.00 7.53 3.81
CA SER A 160 1.98 6.54 4.28
C SER A 160 3.25 6.54 3.44
N ILE A 161 3.11 6.65 2.12
CA ILE A 161 4.25 6.74 1.19
C ILE A 161 5.06 8.01 1.48
N ARG A 162 4.40 9.16 1.62
CA ARG A 162 5.07 10.42 1.99
C ARG A 162 5.84 10.30 3.31
N GLN A 163 5.23 9.65 4.31
CA GLN A 163 5.88 9.41 5.60
C GLN A 163 7.04 8.42 5.46
N ALA A 164 6.89 7.39 4.63
CA ALA A 164 7.96 6.41 4.37
C ALA A 164 9.16 7.05 3.67
N ILE A 165 8.92 7.89 2.66
CA ILE A 165 9.99 8.67 1.99
C ILE A 165 10.73 9.56 2.99
N TYR A 166 10.00 10.24 3.88
CA TYR A 166 10.62 11.06 4.92
C TYR A 166 11.46 10.23 5.91
N GLN A 167 10.99 9.04 6.29
CA GLN A 167 11.73 8.13 7.19
C GLN A 167 12.91 7.45 6.49
N ALA A 168 12.89 7.36 5.16
CA ALA A 168 13.90 6.69 4.35
C ALA A 168 15.16 7.54 4.09
N ASP A 169 15.50 8.46 4.99
CA ASP A 169 16.77 9.24 4.89
C ASP A 169 18.03 8.34 4.83
N PHE A 170 17.93 7.07 5.26
CA PHE A 170 18.98 6.07 5.08
C PHE A 170 19.28 5.80 3.60
N LEU A 171 18.31 5.98 2.69
CA LEU A 171 18.53 5.82 1.25
C LEU A 171 19.60 6.78 0.71
N LYS A 172 19.71 7.99 1.29
CA LYS A 172 20.73 8.99 0.93
C LYS A 172 22.14 8.57 1.33
N ASN A 173 22.28 7.58 2.22
CA ASN A 173 23.54 7.08 2.75
C ASN A 173 23.90 5.69 2.20
N LEU A 174 23.12 5.15 1.27
CA LEU A 174 23.43 3.90 0.58
C LEU A 174 24.63 4.15 -0.36
N LYS A 175 25.76 3.55 -0.01
CA LYS A 175 26.99 3.53 -0.84
C LYS A 175 27.08 2.23 -1.60
#